data_ce8b8e2b4958abc900dbb833c804d8c4
#
_entry.id   ce8b8e2b4958abc900dbb833c804d8c4
#
_cell.length_a   1.000
_cell.length_b   1.000
_cell.length_c   1.000
_cell.angle_alpha   90.00
_cell.angle_beta   90.00
_cell.angle_gamma   90.00
#
_symmetry.space_group_name_H-M   'P 1'
#
loop_
_entity.id
_entity.type
_entity.pdbx_description
1 polymer ?
#
loop_
_entity_poly.entity_id
_entity_poly.type
_entity_poly.pdbx_seq_one_letter_code
_entity_poly.pdbx_strand_id
1 'polypeptide(L)'
;HQKPIYFKKEEVDEKELGKQKRIYELSSVELPKKIPFQPGFRHLTTVLQVYEKDVKKAAEFFKEDLKTKEDKERFEVRCNCVLNWLEKYAPEEFKFSVQEKVNVKLDDKQKEALHKAAEVLKKSVKDDKELHEKFYNICQELEMKPGEFFKVAYLVLLNKERGPRLASFILTVGKKKVAELFGKV
;
A
#
# COMPACT_ATOMS: atom_id res chain seq x y z
N HIS A 1 -8.70 -2.14 14.89
CA HIS A 1 -8.26 -3.51 14.61
C HIS A 1 -7.52 -3.55 13.27
N GLN A 2 -6.19 -3.46 13.32
CA GLN A 2 -5.35 -3.38 12.12
C GLN A 2 -5.00 -4.75 11.50
N LYS A 3 -5.28 -5.84 12.20
CA LYS A 3 -5.04 -7.20 11.68
C LYS A 3 -6.37 -7.85 11.35
N PRO A 4 -6.53 -8.41 10.15
CA PRO A 4 -7.60 -9.37 9.90
C PRO A 4 -7.39 -10.54 10.88
N ILE A 5 -8.47 -11.09 11.40
CA ILE A 5 -8.41 -12.30 12.22
C ILE A 5 -8.11 -13.45 11.25
N TYR A 6 -6.82 -13.78 11.09
CA TYR A 6 -6.38 -14.92 10.32
C TYR A 6 -6.09 -16.09 11.25
N PHE A 7 -6.69 -17.21 10.97
CA PHE A 7 -6.31 -18.48 11.59
C PHE A 7 -5.18 -19.12 10.77
N LYS A 8 -3.98 -18.53 10.80
CA LYS A 8 -2.79 -19.19 10.24
C LYS A 8 -2.17 -20.07 11.32
N LYS A 9 -2.32 -21.38 11.16
CA LYS A 9 -1.74 -22.39 12.06
C LYS A 9 -0.21 -22.32 12.21
N GLU A 10 0.48 -21.75 11.24
CA GLU A 10 1.95 -21.80 11.14
C GLU A 10 2.67 -20.68 11.89
N GLU A 11 1.94 -19.65 12.34
CA GLU A 11 2.55 -18.44 12.94
C GLU A 11 2.06 -18.13 14.37
N VAL A 12 1.17 -18.94 14.93
CA VAL A 12 0.49 -18.66 16.21
C VAL A 12 0.39 -19.94 17.03
N ASP A 13 0.68 -19.87 18.33
CA ASP A 13 0.49 -21.02 19.21
C ASP A 13 -0.99 -21.42 19.35
N GLU A 14 -1.25 -22.68 19.75
CA GLU A 14 -2.62 -23.20 19.81
C GLU A 14 -3.52 -22.42 20.78
N LYS A 15 -2.98 -21.88 21.86
CA LYS A 15 -3.73 -21.09 22.85
C LYS A 15 -4.15 -19.75 22.27
N GLU A 16 -3.26 -19.08 21.56
CA GLU A 16 -3.55 -17.81 20.88
C GLU A 16 -4.53 -18.03 19.71
N LEU A 17 -4.35 -19.12 18.96
CA LEU A 17 -5.27 -19.51 17.90
C LEU A 17 -6.69 -19.75 18.46
N GLY A 18 -6.82 -20.44 19.60
CA GLY A 18 -8.10 -20.65 20.28
C GLY A 18 -8.77 -19.34 20.70
N LYS A 19 -8.00 -18.40 21.23
CA LYS A 19 -8.52 -17.06 21.60
C LYS A 19 -9.00 -16.30 20.37
N GLN A 20 -8.22 -16.27 19.30
CA GLN A 20 -8.59 -15.59 18.06
C GLN A 20 -9.85 -16.19 17.44
N LYS A 21 -9.97 -17.50 17.42
CA LYS A 21 -11.16 -18.21 16.98
C LYS A 21 -12.38 -17.82 17.81
N ARG A 22 -12.24 -17.80 19.14
CA ARG A 22 -13.35 -17.43 20.04
C ARG A 22 -13.76 -15.97 19.87
N ILE A 23 -12.82 -15.05 19.71
CA ILE A 23 -13.12 -13.64 19.43
C ILE A 23 -13.90 -13.52 18.12
N TYR A 24 -13.51 -14.25 17.08
CA TYR A 24 -14.20 -14.25 15.80
C TYR A 24 -15.63 -14.81 15.91
N GLU A 25 -15.81 -15.93 16.59
CA GLU A 25 -17.13 -16.53 16.86
C GLU A 25 -18.05 -15.53 17.58
N LEU A 26 -17.57 -14.88 18.65
CA LEU A 26 -18.33 -13.92 19.42
C LEU A 26 -18.62 -12.60 18.71
N SER A 27 -17.81 -12.23 17.71
CA SER A 27 -17.97 -11.00 16.93
C SER A 27 -18.78 -11.17 15.65
N SER A 28 -19.22 -12.37 15.34
CA SER A 28 -19.95 -12.70 14.12
C SER A 28 -21.37 -13.15 14.43
N VAL A 29 -22.35 -12.57 13.76
CA VAL A 29 -23.77 -12.99 13.86
C VAL A 29 -23.94 -14.37 13.22
N GLU A 30 -23.32 -14.58 12.07
CA GLU A 30 -23.27 -15.86 11.38
C GLU A 30 -21.82 -16.18 11.01
N LEU A 31 -21.40 -17.42 11.25
CA LEU A 31 -20.06 -17.89 10.90
C LEU A 31 -20.05 -18.36 9.45
N PRO A 32 -19.27 -17.74 8.58
CA PRO A 32 -19.13 -18.22 7.21
C PRO A 32 -18.41 -19.58 7.18
N LYS A 33 -18.80 -20.46 6.27
CA LYS A 33 -18.15 -21.77 6.08
C LYS A 33 -16.66 -21.65 5.71
N LYS A 34 -16.29 -20.59 5.02
CA LYS A 34 -14.91 -20.22 4.69
C LYS A 34 -14.69 -18.77 5.04
N ILE A 35 -13.49 -18.44 5.50
CA ILE A 35 -13.11 -17.04 5.75
C ILE A 35 -13.00 -16.34 4.39
N PRO A 36 -13.86 -15.33 4.11
CA PRO A 36 -13.77 -14.58 2.87
C PRO A 36 -12.49 -13.73 2.83
N PHE A 37 -12.08 -13.34 1.63
CA PHE A 37 -10.92 -12.47 1.46
C PHE A 37 -11.05 -11.16 2.25
N GLN A 38 -10.03 -10.84 3.00
CA GLN A 38 -9.98 -9.65 3.86
C GLN A 38 -8.63 -8.95 3.74
N PRO A 39 -8.49 -7.96 2.84
CA PRO A 39 -7.27 -7.16 2.77
C PRO A 39 -7.03 -6.42 4.09
N GLY A 40 -5.77 -6.31 4.48
CA GLY A 40 -5.39 -5.53 5.67
C GLY A 40 -5.86 -4.09 5.56
N PHE A 41 -6.31 -3.49 6.68
CA PHE A 41 -6.89 -2.14 6.70
C PHE A 41 -5.97 -1.09 6.06
N ARG A 42 -4.69 -1.05 6.44
CA ARG A 42 -3.72 -0.10 5.87
C ARG A 42 -3.53 -0.27 4.37
N HIS A 43 -3.47 -1.52 3.90
CA HIS A 43 -3.30 -1.80 2.48
C HIS A 43 -4.54 -1.37 1.69
N LEU A 44 -5.73 -1.72 2.16
CA LEU A 44 -6.98 -1.30 1.54
C LEU A 44 -7.14 0.23 1.53
N THR A 45 -6.76 0.91 2.61
CA THR A 45 -6.74 2.37 2.69
C THR A 45 -5.81 2.99 1.63
N THR A 46 -4.64 2.38 1.43
CA THR A 46 -3.70 2.84 0.40
C THR A 46 -4.27 2.61 -1.00
N VAL A 47 -4.78 1.41 -1.28
CA VAL A 47 -5.35 1.07 -2.59
C VAL A 47 -6.53 1.99 -2.94
N LEU A 48 -7.46 2.20 -2.02
CA LEU A 48 -8.61 3.08 -2.26
C LEU A 48 -8.18 4.52 -2.55
N GLN A 49 -7.16 5.05 -1.89
CA GLN A 49 -6.67 6.40 -2.17
C GLN A 49 -5.89 6.48 -3.50
N VAL A 50 -5.13 5.45 -3.85
CA VAL A 50 -4.44 5.35 -5.15
C VAL A 50 -5.44 5.35 -6.30
N TYR A 51 -6.58 4.69 -6.14
CA TYR A 51 -7.65 4.60 -7.13
C TYR A 51 -8.78 5.63 -6.89
N GLU A 52 -8.46 6.78 -6.26
CA GLU A 52 -9.38 7.92 -6.10
C GLU A 52 -10.71 7.56 -5.42
N LYS A 53 -10.66 6.61 -4.48
CA LYS A 53 -11.83 6.08 -3.75
C LYS A 53 -12.81 5.29 -4.62
N ASP A 54 -12.42 4.92 -5.84
CA ASP A 54 -13.21 4.08 -6.73
C ASP A 54 -13.12 2.61 -6.30
N VAL A 55 -14.21 2.10 -5.70
CA VAL A 55 -14.30 0.72 -5.20
C VAL A 55 -14.18 -0.30 -6.34
N LYS A 56 -14.64 0.02 -7.55
CA LYS A 56 -14.55 -0.90 -8.71
C LYS A 56 -13.11 -1.05 -9.18
N LYS A 57 -12.36 0.05 -9.27
CA LYS A 57 -10.93 0.01 -9.59
C LYS A 57 -10.12 -0.71 -8.51
N ALA A 58 -10.47 -0.49 -7.24
CA ALA A 58 -9.87 -1.22 -6.12
C ALA A 58 -10.20 -2.73 -6.18
N ALA A 59 -11.42 -3.12 -6.57
CA ALA A 59 -11.79 -4.52 -6.76
C ALA A 59 -11.00 -5.16 -7.93
N GLU A 60 -10.75 -4.45 -9.01
CA GLU A 60 -9.92 -4.94 -10.11
C GLU A 60 -8.47 -5.20 -9.66
N PHE A 61 -7.92 -4.35 -8.79
CA PHE A 61 -6.60 -4.58 -8.18
C PHE A 61 -6.54 -5.91 -7.40
N PHE A 62 -7.62 -6.29 -6.72
CA PHE A 62 -7.73 -7.51 -5.93
C PHE A 62 -8.44 -8.67 -6.66
N LYS A 63 -8.60 -8.61 -7.99
CA LYS A 63 -9.40 -9.58 -8.74
C LYS A 63 -8.99 -11.04 -8.55
N GLU A 64 -7.67 -11.28 -8.38
CA GLU A 64 -7.13 -12.63 -8.15
C GLU A 64 -7.53 -13.21 -6.79
N ASP A 65 -7.88 -12.35 -5.83
CA ASP A 65 -8.29 -12.73 -4.48
C ASP A 65 -9.82 -12.78 -4.32
N LEU A 66 -10.56 -12.00 -5.13
CA LEU A 66 -12.02 -11.89 -5.09
C LEU A 66 -12.72 -12.98 -5.90
N LYS A 67 -12.58 -14.24 -5.48
CA LYS A 67 -13.02 -15.43 -6.24
C LYS A 67 -14.48 -15.79 -6.04
N THR A 68 -15.02 -15.55 -4.86
CA THR A 68 -16.39 -15.93 -4.51
C THR A 68 -17.29 -14.70 -4.37
N LYS A 69 -18.60 -14.95 -4.29
CA LYS A 69 -19.58 -13.89 -4.01
C LYS A 69 -19.35 -13.30 -2.62
N GLU A 70 -19.08 -14.14 -1.65
CA GLU A 70 -18.81 -13.78 -0.26
C GLU A 70 -17.54 -12.92 -0.15
N ASP A 71 -16.48 -13.21 -0.95
CA ASP A 71 -15.28 -12.37 -1.01
C ASP A 71 -15.63 -10.96 -1.48
N LYS A 72 -16.44 -10.83 -2.52
CA LYS A 72 -16.84 -9.54 -3.09
C LYS A 72 -17.70 -8.75 -2.14
N GLU A 73 -18.73 -9.38 -1.55
CA GLU A 73 -19.60 -8.73 -0.56
C GLU A 73 -18.81 -8.26 0.67
N ARG A 74 -17.92 -9.09 1.18
CA ARG A 74 -17.08 -8.73 2.32
C ARG A 74 -16.09 -7.62 1.99
N PHE A 75 -15.50 -7.66 0.80
CA PHE A 75 -14.61 -6.61 0.31
C PHE A 75 -15.34 -5.27 0.22
N GLU A 76 -16.55 -5.23 -0.35
CA GLU A 76 -17.35 -4.01 -0.48
C GLU A 76 -17.68 -3.40 0.88
N VAL A 77 -18.10 -4.20 1.85
CA VAL A 77 -18.34 -3.76 3.23
C VAL A 77 -17.08 -3.12 3.81
N ARG A 78 -15.91 -3.76 3.62
CA ARG A 78 -14.63 -3.22 4.12
C ARG A 78 -14.24 -1.93 3.41
N CYS A 79 -14.45 -1.82 2.11
CA CYS A 79 -14.24 -0.56 1.38
C CYS A 79 -15.07 0.57 1.96
N ASN A 80 -16.37 0.34 2.19
CA ASN A 80 -17.26 1.33 2.78
C ASN A 80 -16.82 1.76 4.19
N CYS A 81 -16.35 0.82 5.01
CA CYS A 81 -15.78 1.14 6.33
C CYS A 81 -14.53 2.01 6.22
N VAL A 82 -13.62 1.70 5.28
CA VAL A 82 -12.40 2.49 5.06
C VAL A 82 -12.72 3.87 4.52
N LEU A 83 -13.64 3.99 3.56
CA LEU A 83 -14.06 5.27 3.00
C LEU A 83 -14.69 6.17 4.06
N ASN A 84 -15.59 5.63 4.88
CA ASN A 84 -16.17 6.37 6.00
C ASN A 84 -15.11 6.81 7.03
N TRP A 85 -14.12 5.94 7.31
CA TRP A 85 -13.00 6.31 8.18
C TRP A 85 -12.15 7.42 7.57
N LEU A 86 -11.80 7.33 6.27
CA LEU A 86 -11.04 8.35 5.56
C LEU A 86 -11.75 9.71 5.57
N GLU A 87 -13.06 9.69 5.42
CA GLU A 87 -13.87 10.92 5.37
C GLU A 87 -13.99 11.59 6.74
N LYS A 88 -14.34 10.82 7.78
CA LYS A 88 -14.79 11.37 9.06
C LYS A 88 -13.74 11.36 10.17
N TYR A 89 -12.79 10.42 10.13
CA TYR A 89 -11.94 10.13 11.29
C TYR A 89 -10.45 10.10 10.99
N ALA A 90 -10.06 9.98 9.72
CA ALA A 90 -8.64 9.89 9.39
C ALA A 90 -7.95 11.25 9.60
N PRO A 91 -6.83 11.30 10.34
CA PRO A 91 -5.98 12.48 10.37
C PRO A 91 -5.48 12.85 8.96
N GLU A 92 -5.26 14.13 8.70
CA GLU A 92 -4.83 14.63 7.38
C GLU A 92 -3.49 14.03 6.90
N GLU A 93 -2.64 13.62 7.83
CA GLU A 93 -1.39 12.93 7.50
C GLU A 93 -1.59 11.58 6.80
N PHE A 94 -2.75 10.91 7.02
CA PHE A 94 -3.09 9.64 6.39
C PHE A 94 -3.78 9.80 5.03
N LYS A 95 -4.28 11.00 4.71
CA LYS A 95 -4.97 11.28 3.46
C LYS A 95 -3.97 11.71 2.41
N PHE A 96 -4.04 11.17 1.20
CA PHE A 96 -3.17 11.56 0.09
C PHE A 96 -3.87 11.36 -1.25
N SER A 97 -3.33 12.01 -2.27
CA SER A 97 -3.62 11.76 -3.69
C SER A 97 -2.31 11.59 -4.45
N VAL A 98 -2.30 10.70 -5.43
CA VAL A 98 -1.13 10.50 -6.29
C VAL A 98 -1.04 11.66 -7.27
N GLN A 99 0.11 12.33 -7.33
CA GLN A 99 0.34 13.45 -8.24
C GLN A 99 0.40 12.98 -9.69
N GLU A 100 -0.09 13.79 -10.61
CA GLU A 100 0.02 13.55 -12.06
C GLU A 100 1.19 14.30 -12.69
N LYS A 101 1.64 15.36 -12.02
CA LYS A 101 2.73 16.24 -12.48
C LYS A 101 3.69 16.49 -11.33
N VAL A 102 4.95 16.66 -11.69
CA VAL A 102 6.00 17.02 -10.71
C VAL A 102 5.98 18.53 -10.52
N ASN A 103 5.76 18.97 -9.27
CA ASN A 103 5.74 20.38 -8.87
C ASN A 103 6.71 20.65 -7.71
N VAL A 104 7.88 20.02 -7.72
CA VAL A 104 8.84 20.12 -6.63
C VAL A 104 10.18 20.59 -7.17
N LYS A 105 10.81 21.53 -6.47
CA LYS A 105 12.21 21.92 -6.76
C LYS A 105 13.12 20.94 -6.05
N LEU A 106 13.98 20.28 -6.81
CA LEU A 106 14.94 19.31 -6.33
C LEU A 106 16.35 19.75 -6.71
N ASP A 107 17.32 19.41 -5.89
CA ASP A 107 18.73 19.55 -6.24
C ASP A 107 19.19 18.43 -7.18
N ASP A 108 20.39 18.58 -7.75
CA ASP A 108 20.88 17.65 -8.78
C ASP A 108 21.08 16.23 -8.23
N LYS A 109 21.49 16.07 -6.97
CA LYS A 109 21.67 14.77 -6.33
C LYS A 109 20.33 14.07 -6.11
N GLN A 110 19.32 14.81 -5.71
CA GLN A 110 17.96 14.30 -5.54
C GLN A 110 17.34 13.86 -6.88
N LYS A 111 17.56 14.63 -7.94
CA LYS A 111 17.13 14.26 -9.30
C LYS A 111 17.85 13.00 -9.77
N GLU A 112 19.16 12.93 -9.61
CA GLU A 112 19.92 11.72 -9.96
C GLU A 112 19.41 10.48 -9.24
N ALA A 113 19.13 10.58 -7.95
CA ALA A 113 18.58 9.47 -7.16
C ALA A 113 17.21 8.99 -7.69
N LEU A 114 16.32 9.92 -8.05
CA LEU A 114 15.03 9.56 -8.63
C LEU A 114 15.16 9.01 -10.05
N HIS A 115 16.06 9.52 -10.88
CA HIS A 115 16.34 8.96 -12.20
C HIS A 115 16.86 7.53 -12.11
N LYS A 116 17.80 7.24 -11.19
CA LYS A 116 18.27 5.87 -10.93
C LYS A 116 17.11 4.97 -10.45
N ALA A 117 16.25 5.49 -9.57
CA ALA A 117 15.06 4.76 -9.14
C ALA A 117 14.09 4.48 -10.31
N ALA A 118 13.90 5.44 -11.23
CA ALA A 118 13.10 5.23 -12.44
C ALA A 118 13.67 4.10 -13.31
N GLU A 119 14.99 4.02 -13.49
CA GLU A 119 15.64 2.93 -14.24
C GLU A 119 15.46 1.56 -13.53
N VAL A 120 15.51 1.53 -12.20
CA VAL A 120 15.21 0.31 -11.44
C VAL A 120 13.76 -0.15 -11.68
N LEU A 121 12.80 0.79 -11.71
CA LEU A 121 11.38 0.49 -11.90
C LEU A 121 11.04 -0.01 -13.31
N LYS A 122 11.85 0.33 -14.33
CA LYS A 122 11.71 -0.20 -15.69
C LYS A 122 12.10 -1.69 -15.79
N LYS A 123 12.94 -2.17 -14.87
CA LYS A 123 13.37 -3.56 -14.81
C LYS A 123 12.35 -4.45 -14.08
N SER A 124 12.47 -5.76 -14.25
CA SER A 124 11.69 -6.71 -13.47
C SER A 124 12.13 -6.65 -12.00
N VAL A 125 11.16 -6.56 -11.09
CA VAL A 125 11.33 -6.59 -9.65
C VAL A 125 10.34 -7.60 -9.10
N LYS A 126 10.83 -8.52 -8.27
CA LYS A 126 10.06 -9.66 -7.79
C LYS A 126 9.00 -9.26 -6.76
N ASP A 127 9.39 -8.44 -5.79
CA ASP A 127 8.54 -8.02 -4.68
C ASP A 127 8.97 -6.66 -4.10
N ASP A 128 8.25 -6.23 -3.07
CA ASP A 128 8.53 -4.96 -2.40
C ASP A 128 9.83 -4.96 -1.58
N LYS A 129 10.31 -6.12 -1.15
CA LYS A 129 11.58 -6.25 -0.42
C LYS A 129 12.75 -6.00 -1.36
N GLU A 130 12.77 -6.66 -2.52
CA GLU A 130 13.80 -6.44 -3.53
C GLU A 130 13.82 -4.97 -3.99
N LEU A 131 12.65 -4.36 -4.20
CA LEU A 131 12.56 -2.96 -4.58
C LEU A 131 13.12 -2.04 -3.50
N HIS A 132 12.83 -2.33 -2.24
CA HIS A 132 13.35 -1.59 -1.10
C HIS A 132 14.88 -1.67 -1.02
N GLU A 133 15.46 -2.86 -1.16
CA GLU A 133 16.91 -3.07 -1.20
C GLU A 133 17.57 -2.28 -2.34
N LYS A 134 16.97 -2.29 -3.53
CA LYS A 134 17.49 -1.51 -4.68
C LYS A 134 17.50 -0.01 -4.39
N PHE A 135 16.51 0.51 -3.69
CA PHE A 135 16.50 1.91 -3.28
C PHE A 135 17.58 2.23 -2.24
N TYR A 136 17.83 1.33 -1.29
CA TYR A 136 18.95 1.49 -0.37
C TYR A 136 20.32 1.48 -1.07
N ASN A 137 20.49 0.62 -2.08
CA ASN A 137 21.72 0.59 -2.87
C ASN A 137 21.94 1.92 -3.62
N ILE A 138 20.90 2.53 -4.19
CA ILE A 138 20.97 3.86 -4.78
C ILE A 138 21.42 4.90 -3.74
N CYS A 139 20.85 4.84 -2.53
CA CYS A 139 21.24 5.75 -1.46
C CYS A 139 22.72 5.60 -1.07
N GLN A 140 23.23 4.36 -1.00
CA GLN A 140 24.64 4.09 -0.71
C GLN A 140 25.55 4.60 -1.84
N GLU A 141 25.21 4.32 -3.09
CA GLU A 141 25.98 4.72 -4.28
C GLU A 141 26.13 6.25 -4.36
N LEU A 142 25.07 6.98 -4.01
CA LEU A 142 25.02 8.43 -4.04
C LEU A 142 25.41 9.08 -2.71
N GLU A 143 25.84 8.32 -1.71
CA GLU A 143 26.09 8.82 -0.35
C GLU A 143 24.94 9.71 0.18
N MET A 144 23.70 9.30 -0.12
CA MET A 144 22.48 9.98 0.30
C MET A 144 21.87 9.25 1.50
N LYS A 145 21.35 10.01 2.49
CA LYS A 145 20.61 9.38 3.60
C LYS A 145 19.30 8.79 3.09
N PRO A 146 18.95 7.52 3.44
CA PRO A 146 17.70 6.91 3.00
C PRO A 146 16.45 7.74 3.31
N GLY A 147 16.43 8.41 4.48
CA GLY A 147 15.34 9.30 4.85
C GLY A 147 15.14 10.49 3.91
N GLU A 148 16.23 11.01 3.34
CA GLU A 148 16.18 12.07 2.34
C GLU A 148 15.61 11.57 1.02
N PHE A 149 16.10 10.42 0.53
CA PHE A 149 15.55 9.77 -0.66
C PHE A 149 14.04 9.52 -0.55
N PHE A 150 13.59 8.94 0.58
CA PHE A 150 12.18 8.67 0.79
C PHE A 150 11.35 9.95 0.86
N LYS A 151 11.85 11.00 1.52
CA LYS A 151 11.19 12.31 1.57
C LYS A 151 11.00 12.87 0.17
N VAL A 152 12.05 12.87 -0.65
CA VAL A 152 12.00 13.38 -2.03
C VAL A 152 11.03 12.57 -2.89
N ALA A 153 11.06 11.25 -2.78
CA ALA A 153 10.12 10.38 -3.49
C ALA A 153 8.65 10.69 -3.11
N TYR A 154 8.34 10.89 -1.82
CA TYR A 154 6.99 11.25 -1.40
C TYR A 154 6.58 12.67 -1.83
N LEU A 155 7.50 13.62 -1.84
CA LEU A 155 7.22 14.96 -2.37
C LEU A 155 6.79 14.89 -3.84
N VAL A 156 7.50 14.11 -4.65
CA VAL A 156 7.15 13.92 -6.08
C VAL A 156 5.83 13.17 -6.25
N LEU A 157 5.61 12.10 -5.48
CA LEU A 157 4.45 11.23 -5.67
C LEU A 157 3.16 11.72 -5.00
N LEU A 158 3.27 12.40 -3.85
CA LEU A 158 2.14 12.74 -2.97
C LEU A 158 2.08 14.23 -2.60
N ASN A 159 3.09 15.01 -2.94
CA ASN A 159 3.31 16.36 -2.41
C ASN A 159 3.30 16.41 -0.86
N LYS A 160 3.88 15.37 -0.23
CA LYS A 160 4.00 15.20 1.22
C LYS A 160 5.41 14.72 1.57
N GLU A 161 5.84 14.99 2.80
CA GLU A 161 7.16 14.53 3.28
C GLU A 161 7.18 13.06 3.70
N ARG A 162 6.00 12.45 3.90
CA ARG A 162 5.83 11.07 4.38
C ARG A 162 4.63 10.41 3.71
N GLY A 163 4.63 9.07 3.68
CA GLY A 163 3.57 8.29 3.07
C GLY A 163 3.57 6.81 3.51
N PRO A 164 2.80 5.95 2.83
CA PRO A 164 2.84 4.50 3.01
C PRO A 164 4.25 3.95 2.72
N ARG A 165 4.53 2.68 3.06
CA ARG A 165 5.81 2.04 2.69
C ARG A 165 6.08 2.20 1.19
N LEU A 166 7.16 2.92 0.83
CA LEU A 166 7.39 3.39 -0.54
C LEU A 166 7.39 2.26 -1.56
N ALA A 167 8.09 1.16 -1.31
CA ALA A 167 8.17 0.05 -2.26
C ALA A 167 6.79 -0.58 -2.53
N SER A 168 6.04 -0.95 -1.48
CA SER A 168 4.67 -1.48 -1.62
C SER A 168 3.72 -0.46 -2.25
N PHE A 169 3.88 0.83 -1.92
CA PHE A 169 3.10 1.91 -2.49
C PHE A 169 3.33 2.04 -4.01
N ILE A 170 4.59 2.01 -4.45
CA ILE A 170 4.95 2.05 -5.88
C ILE A 170 4.34 0.87 -6.64
N LEU A 171 4.36 -0.34 -6.06
CA LEU A 171 3.73 -1.51 -6.68
C LEU A 171 2.21 -1.36 -6.79
N THR A 172 1.59 -0.66 -5.84
CA THR A 172 0.14 -0.37 -5.87
C THR A 172 -0.22 0.69 -6.91
N VAL A 173 0.57 1.77 -7.04
CA VAL A 173 0.38 2.84 -8.04
C VAL A 173 0.68 2.32 -9.46
N GLY A 174 1.61 1.38 -9.57
CA GLY A 174 2.14 0.85 -10.82
C GLY A 174 3.51 1.42 -11.16
N LYS A 175 4.48 0.53 -11.35
CA LYS A 175 5.89 0.88 -11.61
C LYS A 175 6.06 1.84 -12.80
N LYS A 176 5.30 1.65 -13.88
CA LYS A 176 5.38 2.47 -15.09
C LYS A 176 5.04 3.93 -14.80
N LYS A 177 3.90 4.19 -14.13
CA LYS A 177 3.46 5.54 -13.78
C LYS A 177 4.48 6.25 -12.88
N VAL A 178 5.01 5.53 -11.89
CA VAL A 178 6.02 6.10 -10.98
C VAL A 178 7.35 6.36 -11.70
N ALA A 179 7.80 5.45 -12.57
CA ALA A 179 9.01 5.65 -13.37
C ALA A 179 8.90 6.88 -14.29
N GLU A 180 7.71 7.11 -14.87
CA GLU A 180 7.46 8.32 -15.68
C GLU A 180 7.52 9.60 -14.85
N LEU A 181 6.98 9.60 -13.61
CA LEU A 181 7.05 10.75 -12.71
C LEU A 181 8.50 11.03 -12.26
N PHE A 182 9.23 10.00 -11.87
CA PHE A 182 10.63 10.12 -11.45
C PHE A 182 11.56 10.49 -12.60
N GLY A 183 11.21 10.20 -13.83
CA GLY A 183 11.98 10.60 -15.01
C GLY A 183 11.72 12.04 -15.50
N LYS A 184 10.73 12.72 -14.93
CA LYS A 184 10.34 14.10 -15.29
C LYS A 184 10.82 15.17 -14.30
N VAL A 185 11.64 14.79 -13.32
CA VAL A 185 12.19 15.70 -12.30
C VAL A 185 13.40 16.50 -12.79
#